data_e27fc01fe179381b673f596fce8cb7a5
#
_entry.id   e27fc01fe179381b673f596fce8cb7a5
#
_cell.length_a   1.000
_cell.length_b   1.000
_cell.length_c   1.000
_cell.angle_alpha   90.00
_cell.angle_beta   90.00
_cell.angle_gamma   90.00
#
_symmetry.space_group_name_H-M   'P 1'
#
loop_
_entity.id
_entity.type
_entity.pdbx_description
1 polymer ?
#
loop_
_entity_poly.entity_id
_entity_poly.type
_entity_poly.pdbx_seq_one_letter_code
_entity_poly.pdbx_strand_id
1 'polypeptide(L)'
;QRYWGEPFPVYYKDDLPYMLDESKLPLELPEVDKYLPTESGEPPLGRAKNWKTEDGYPLELNTMPGFAGSSAYFLRYMDPHNNKALVDHEICNYWKNVDLYLGGSEHATGHLIYARFWNMFLYDLGVACEEEPFKKLINQGMIQGRSNFVYRIQGTNTFVSVGLKDQYKTTEIHVDVNIVKNDVLDQDAFRAWMPEYANAEFILENGKYICGWAIEKMSKSMFNVVNPDTIIEEYGADTLRLYEMFLGPLEFSKPWDTQGIDGVYKFLRKFWRLFQVGEDFSVSDETPSREELKVLHKTIKKVEYDIENFSFNTSIPAFMICTNELTALKCNKRAVLEPLVIALAPFAPHMAEELWSLLGHTQSITKESFPKWEEKFLVEDAFEYPVSFNGKVRFKLSMPLTATNADIEAAVKAAPESTKWLEGKEIKKMIIVPKKIVNIVIG
;
A
#
# COMPACT_ATOMS: atom_id res chain seq x y z
N GLN A 1 -27.76 -13.78 -16.61
CA GLN A 1 -28.53 -13.57 -15.37
C GLN A 1 -28.42 -12.15 -14.78
N ARG A 2 -27.68 -11.27 -15.40
CA ARG A 2 -27.58 -9.86 -15.01
C ARG A 2 -28.21 -8.98 -16.08
N TYR A 3 -28.79 -7.84 -15.69
CA TYR A 3 -29.27 -6.83 -16.61
C TYR A 3 -28.11 -6.08 -17.27
N TRP A 4 -27.07 -5.77 -16.48
CA TRP A 4 -25.90 -5.02 -16.94
C TRP A 4 -24.93 -5.88 -17.74
N GLY A 5 -24.43 -5.36 -18.83
CA GLY A 5 -23.47 -5.97 -19.72
C GLY A 5 -23.92 -5.88 -21.17
N GLU A 6 -23.11 -6.37 -22.08
CA GLU A 6 -23.39 -6.38 -23.50
C GLU A 6 -24.45 -7.46 -23.80
N PRO A 7 -25.59 -7.13 -24.46
CA PRO A 7 -26.56 -8.12 -24.86
C PRO A 7 -26.02 -8.98 -25.99
N PHE A 8 -26.41 -10.26 -26.01
CA PHE A 8 -26.12 -11.11 -27.16
C PHE A 8 -27.01 -10.72 -28.35
N PRO A 9 -26.45 -10.45 -29.56
CA PRO A 9 -27.21 -10.19 -30.73
C PRO A 9 -27.79 -11.46 -31.34
N VAL A 10 -28.57 -12.20 -30.55
CA VAL A 10 -29.13 -13.51 -30.87
C VAL A 10 -30.63 -13.49 -30.67
N TYR A 11 -31.38 -14.05 -31.61
CA TYR A 11 -32.81 -14.31 -31.49
C TYR A 11 -33.11 -15.80 -31.70
N TYR A 12 -34.26 -16.24 -31.24
CA TYR A 12 -34.69 -17.64 -31.36
C TYR A 12 -35.87 -17.80 -32.29
N LYS A 13 -35.76 -18.73 -33.24
CA LYS A 13 -36.83 -19.15 -34.12
C LYS A 13 -36.90 -20.67 -34.06
N ASP A 14 -38.10 -21.19 -33.74
CA ASP A 14 -38.31 -22.63 -33.55
C ASP A 14 -37.32 -23.26 -32.61
N ASP A 15 -37.00 -22.56 -31.47
CA ASP A 15 -36.03 -22.90 -30.46
C ASP A 15 -34.56 -22.98 -30.94
N LEU A 16 -34.27 -22.55 -32.16
CA LEU A 16 -32.93 -22.48 -32.70
C LEU A 16 -32.38 -21.05 -32.65
N PRO A 17 -31.11 -20.84 -32.24
CA PRO A 17 -30.50 -19.53 -32.17
C PRO A 17 -30.05 -19.03 -33.55
N TYR A 18 -30.30 -17.78 -33.83
CA TYR A 18 -29.86 -17.05 -35.01
C TYR A 18 -29.23 -15.72 -34.61
N MET A 19 -28.24 -15.29 -35.41
CA MET A 19 -27.60 -13.99 -35.21
C MET A 19 -28.47 -12.87 -35.82
N LEU A 20 -28.52 -11.73 -35.15
CA LEU A 20 -29.06 -10.50 -35.74
C LEU A 20 -28.18 -10.05 -36.92
N ASP A 21 -28.82 -9.45 -37.91
CA ASP A 21 -28.08 -8.77 -38.97
C ASP A 21 -27.28 -7.59 -38.44
N GLU A 22 -26.07 -7.38 -38.95
CA GLU A 22 -25.16 -6.30 -38.49
C GLU A 22 -25.80 -4.90 -38.59
N SER A 23 -26.72 -4.69 -39.54
CA SER A 23 -27.45 -3.43 -39.68
C SER A 23 -28.37 -3.12 -38.48
N LYS A 24 -28.64 -4.10 -37.62
CA LYS A 24 -29.43 -3.96 -36.37
C LYS A 24 -28.58 -3.67 -35.14
N LEU A 25 -27.29 -3.51 -35.31
CA LEU A 25 -26.36 -3.16 -34.22
C LEU A 25 -26.15 -1.64 -34.18
N PRO A 26 -25.89 -1.06 -32.99
CA PRO A 26 -25.80 -1.72 -31.70
C PRO A 26 -27.16 -2.19 -31.15
N LEU A 27 -27.17 -3.36 -30.51
CA LEU A 27 -28.35 -3.83 -29.78
C LEU A 27 -28.29 -3.20 -28.35
N GLU A 28 -29.19 -2.25 -28.11
CA GLU A 28 -29.26 -1.53 -26.85
C GLU A 28 -30.18 -2.24 -25.85
N LEU A 29 -29.78 -2.21 -24.54
CA LEU A 29 -30.63 -2.76 -23.51
C LEU A 29 -31.87 -1.91 -23.27
N PRO A 30 -33.07 -2.52 -23.21
CA PRO A 30 -34.32 -1.80 -22.99
C PRO A 30 -34.48 -1.40 -21.52
N GLU A 31 -35.35 -0.45 -21.25
CA GLU A 31 -35.78 -0.17 -19.89
C GLU A 31 -36.64 -1.32 -19.33
N VAL A 32 -36.44 -1.67 -18.09
CA VAL A 32 -37.21 -2.65 -17.33
C VAL A 32 -37.75 -2.03 -16.04
N ASP A 33 -38.87 -2.55 -15.54
CA ASP A 33 -39.51 -2.08 -14.31
C ASP A 33 -38.69 -2.38 -13.04
N LYS A 34 -37.94 -3.47 -13.06
CA LYS A 34 -37.07 -3.91 -11.94
C LYS A 34 -35.85 -4.68 -12.48
N TYR A 35 -34.72 -4.49 -11.85
CA TYR A 35 -33.47 -5.24 -12.15
C TYR A 35 -33.38 -6.58 -11.39
N LEU A 36 -34.51 -7.26 -11.28
CA LEU A 36 -34.66 -8.54 -10.62
C LEU A 36 -35.14 -9.59 -11.64
N PRO A 37 -34.83 -10.88 -11.42
CA PRO A 37 -35.41 -11.97 -12.21
C PRO A 37 -36.95 -11.90 -12.26
N THR A 38 -37.53 -12.52 -13.28
CA THR A 38 -38.98 -12.69 -13.37
C THR A 38 -39.47 -13.67 -12.30
N GLU A 39 -40.78 -13.78 -12.10
CA GLU A 39 -41.37 -14.76 -11.17
C GLU A 39 -41.07 -16.20 -11.60
N SER A 40 -40.89 -16.46 -12.91
CA SER A 40 -40.49 -17.73 -13.49
C SER A 40 -38.97 -18.03 -13.39
N GLY A 41 -38.18 -17.07 -12.86
CA GLY A 41 -36.72 -17.20 -12.71
C GLY A 41 -35.90 -16.81 -13.95
N GLU A 42 -36.53 -16.23 -14.96
CA GLU A 42 -35.82 -15.71 -16.13
C GLU A 42 -34.98 -14.47 -15.77
N PRO A 43 -33.92 -14.17 -16.56
CA PRO A 43 -33.13 -12.96 -16.37
C PRO A 43 -33.97 -11.67 -16.38
N PRO A 44 -33.48 -10.55 -15.84
CA PRO A 44 -34.20 -9.27 -15.81
C PRO A 44 -34.71 -8.79 -17.16
N LEU A 45 -34.03 -9.12 -18.27
CA LEU A 45 -34.50 -8.81 -19.64
C LEU A 45 -35.84 -9.50 -19.98
N GLY A 46 -36.18 -10.61 -19.35
CA GLY A 46 -37.49 -11.24 -19.47
C GLY A 46 -38.67 -10.38 -18.99
N ARG A 47 -38.37 -9.30 -18.27
CA ARG A 47 -39.37 -8.30 -17.84
C ARG A 47 -39.66 -7.24 -18.92
N ALA A 48 -38.83 -7.16 -19.95
CA ALA A 48 -39.01 -6.19 -21.06
C ALA A 48 -40.14 -6.62 -21.97
N LYS A 49 -41.13 -5.73 -22.19
CA LYS A 49 -42.33 -6.03 -22.98
C LYS A 49 -42.07 -6.24 -24.47
N ASN A 50 -41.00 -5.61 -25.00
CA ASN A 50 -40.70 -5.56 -26.45
C ASN A 50 -39.31 -6.09 -26.78
N TRP A 51 -38.77 -7.02 -25.97
CA TRP A 51 -37.45 -7.60 -26.23
C TRP A 51 -37.54 -8.75 -27.24
N LYS A 52 -37.74 -8.35 -28.53
CA LYS A 52 -37.90 -9.23 -29.65
C LYS A 52 -37.53 -8.51 -30.97
N THR A 53 -37.28 -9.29 -32.02
CA THR A 53 -37.07 -8.75 -33.39
C THR A 53 -38.29 -8.07 -33.93
N GLU A 54 -38.17 -7.32 -35.05
CA GLU A 54 -39.30 -6.72 -35.77
C GLU A 54 -40.32 -7.77 -36.22
N ASP A 55 -39.82 -8.97 -36.57
CA ASP A 55 -40.66 -10.11 -36.97
C ASP A 55 -41.29 -10.85 -35.79
N GLY A 56 -41.02 -10.40 -34.55
CA GLY A 56 -41.61 -10.91 -33.34
C GLY A 56 -40.86 -12.10 -32.70
N TYR A 57 -39.67 -12.47 -33.18
CA TYR A 57 -38.87 -13.53 -32.57
C TYR A 57 -38.21 -13.05 -31.27
N PRO A 58 -38.22 -13.87 -30.19
CA PRO A 58 -37.65 -13.48 -28.92
C PRO A 58 -36.12 -13.34 -29.02
N LEU A 59 -35.55 -12.29 -28.39
CA LEU A 59 -34.12 -12.09 -28.23
C LEU A 59 -33.60 -12.81 -27.00
N GLU A 60 -32.29 -13.12 -27.00
CA GLU A 60 -31.60 -13.69 -25.86
C GLU A 60 -31.78 -12.80 -24.62
N LEU A 61 -32.10 -13.43 -23.48
CA LEU A 61 -32.38 -12.74 -22.23
C LEU A 61 -31.14 -12.52 -21.34
N ASN A 62 -30.03 -13.21 -21.65
CA ASN A 62 -28.78 -13.04 -20.92
C ASN A 62 -27.90 -11.97 -21.57
N THR A 63 -27.16 -11.25 -20.77
CA THR A 63 -26.03 -10.45 -21.22
C THR A 63 -24.76 -11.29 -21.21
N MET A 64 -23.74 -10.87 -21.95
CA MET A 64 -22.46 -11.57 -22.03
C MET A 64 -21.82 -11.69 -20.63
N PRO A 65 -21.35 -12.90 -20.22
CA PRO A 65 -20.78 -13.11 -18.92
C PRO A 65 -19.47 -12.33 -18.76
N GLY A 66 -19.18 -11.92 -17.51
CA GLY A 66 -17.94 -11.22 -17.17
C GLY A 66 -17.86 -9.78 -17.67
N PHE A 67 -18.97 -9.20 -18.17
CA PHE A 67 -19.00 -7.86 -18.75
C PHE A 67 -17.93 -7.72 -19.83
N ALA A 68 -18.22 -8.19 -21.04
CA ALA A 68 -17.26 -8.25 -22.16
C ALA A 68 -16.53 -6.93 -22.42
N GLY A 69 -17.24 -5.81 -22.40
CA GLY A 69 -16.66 -4.47 -22.53
C GLY A 69 -15.68 -4.13 -21.42
N SER A 70 -16.04 -4.38 -20.15
CA SER A 70 -15.12 -4.14 -19.04
C SER A 70 -13.96 -5.13 -19.00
N SER A 71 -14.09 -6.28 -19.65
CA SER A 71 -13.00 -7.26 -19.73
C SER A 71 -11.94 -6.89 -20.76
N ALA A 72 -12.32 -6.18 -21.83
CA ALA A 72 -11.41 -5.73 -22.90
C ALA A 72 -11.29 -4.20 -22.99
N TYR A 73 -11.64 -3.46 -21.92
CA TYR A 73 -11.70 -2.00 -21.90
C TYR A 73 -10.37 -1.34 -22.27
N PHE A 74 -9.23 -1.95 -21.96
CA PHE A 74 -7.91 -1.41 -22.24
C PHE A 74 -7.64 -1.25 -23.74
N LEU A 75 -8.23 -2.08 -24.60
CA LEU A 75 -8.17 -1.89 -26.05
C LEU A 75 -8.95 -0.63 -26.47
N ARG A 76 -10.15 -0.44 -25.92
CA ARG A 76 -10.97 0.76 -26.21
C ARG A 76 -10.31 2.04 -25.68
N TYR A 77 -9.58 1.97 -24.57
CA TYR A 77 -8.87 3.12 -24.02
C TYR A 77 -7.72 3.61 -24.90
N MET A 78 -7.16 2.74 -25.75
CA MET A 78 -6.14 3.14 -26.72
C MET A 78 -6.71 4.08 -27.78
N ASP A 79 -8.00 3.91 -28.14
CA ASP A 79 -8.67 4.63 -29.23
C ASP A 79 -10.14 4.96 -28.88
N PRO A 80 -10.37 5.82 -27.86
CA PRO A 80 -11.69 5.99 -27.25
C PRO A 80 -12.73 6.65 -28.14
N HIS A 81 -12.30 7.37 -29.16
CA HIS A 81 -13.18 8.11 -30.08
C HIS A 81 -13.42 7.40 -31.40
N ASN A 82 -12.90 6.19 -31.59
CA ASN A 82 -13.13 5.43 -32.81
C ASN A 82 -14.59 4.92 -32.90
N ASN A 83 -15.30 5.35 -33.89
CA ASN A 83 -16.69 4.95 -34.13
C ASN A 83 -16.85 3.84 -35.17
N LYS A 84 -15.75 3.31 -35.73
CA LYS A 84 -15.76 2.30 -36.78
C LYS A 84 -15.27 0.93 -36.29
N ALA A 85 -14.37 0.91 -35.31
CA ALA A 85 -13.78 -0.30 -34.75
C ALA A 85 -13.57 -0.17 -33.25
N LEU A 86 -13.33 -1.29 -32.53
CA LEU A 86 -12.99 -1.31 -31.13
C LEU A 86 -11.69 -0.52 -30.86
N VAL A 87 -10.71 -0.69 -31.74
CA VAL A 87 -9.43 0.01 -31.75
C VAL A 87 -8.87 -0.01 -33.17
N ASP A 88 -8.23 1.08 -33.63
CA ASP A 88 -7.49 1.10 -34.87
C ASP A 88 -6.22 0.25 -34.74
N HIS A 89 -5.90 -0.48 -35.83
CA HIS A 89 -4.79 -1.44 -35.84
C HIS A 89 -3.42 -0.75 -35.67
N GLU A 90 -3.21 0.43 -36.25
CA GLU A 90 -1.94 1.17 -36.09
C GLU A 90 -1.81 1.70 -34.67
N ILE A 91 -2.90 2.18 -34.07
CA ILE A 91 -2.95 2.63 -32.68
C ILE A 91 -2.69 1.44 -31.72
N CYS A 92 -3.34 0.30 -32.00
CA CYS A 92 -3.09 -0.93 -31.23
C CYS A 92 -1.62 -1.37 -31.30
N ASN A 93 -1.02 -1.35 -32.49
CA ASN A 93 0.40 -1.68 -32.67
C ASN A 93 1.37 -0.68 -32.03
N TYR A 94 0.96 0.58 -31.85
CA TYR A 94 1.74 1.57 -31.13
C TYR A 94 1.75 1.30 -29.62
N TRP A 95 0.59 1.13 -29.00
CA TRP A 95 0.46 0.91 -27.55
C TRP A 95 0.78 -0.52 -27.11
N LYS A 96 0.44 -1.51 -27.93
CA LYS A 96 0.60 -2.94 -27.67
C LYS A 96 -0.13 -3.40 -26.41
N ASN A 97 0.44 -4.36 -25.70
CA ASN A 97 -0.09 -4.80 -24.41
C ASN A 97 0.22 -3.80 -23.30
N VAL A 98 -0.62 -3.81 -22.26
CA VAL A 98 -0.48 -2.92 -21.10
C VAL A 98 0.84 -3.19 -20.37
N ASP A 99 1.64 -2.15 -20.12
CA ASP A 99 2.96 -2.30 -19.49
C ASP A 99 2.87 -2.77 -18.04
N LEU A 100 1.91 -2.25 -17.28
CA LEU A 100 1.65 -2.61 -15.88
C LEU A 100 0.16 -2.68 -15.63
N TYR A 101 -0.32 -3.81 -15.15
CA TYR A 101 -1.69 -4.01 -14.70
C TYR A 101 -1.72 -4.30 -13.21
N LEU A 102 -2.42 -3.44 -12.46
CA LEU A 102 -2.44 -3.47 -11.00
C LEU A 102 -3.87 -3.63 -10.50
N GLY A 103 -4.11 -4.63 -9.66
CA GLY A 103 -5.45 -4.87 -9.09
C GLY A 103 -5.43 -5.96 -8.03
N GLY A 104 -6.46 -5.97 -7.17
CA GLY A 104 -6.56 -6.94 -6.09
C GLY A 104 -6.73 -8.38 -6.57
N SER A 105 -6.27 -9.32 -5.76
CA SER A 105 -6.36 -10.77 -6.04
C SER A 105 -7.80 -11.29 -6.09
N GLU A 106 -8.79 -10.57 -5.55
CA GLU A 106 -10.22 -10.89 -5.64
C GLU A 106 -10.75 -10.89 -7.09
N HIS A 107 -10.03 -10.26 -8.01
CA HIS A 107 -10.37 -10.25 -9.43
C HIS A 107 -9.81 -11.45 -10.21
N ALA A 108 -9.00 -12.31 -9.58
CA ALA A 108 -8.33 -13.43 -10.23
C ALA A 108 -9.30 -14.43 -10.88
N THR A 109 -10.40 -14.74 -10.19
CA THR A 109 -11.42 -15.71 -10.65
C THR A 109 -12.54 -15.08 -11.49
N GLY A 110 -12.46 -13.80 -11.76
CA GLY A 110 -13.46 -13.05 -12.53
C GLY A 110 -12.79 -12.24 -13.63
N HIS A 111 -12.63 -10.95 -13.40
CA HIS A 111 -12.13 -10.00 -14.40
C HIS A 111 -10.83 -10.44 -15.09
N LEU A 112 -9.83 -10.95 -14.37
CA LEU A 112 -8.55 -11.31 -14.98
C LEU A 112 -8.66 -12.50 -15.94
N ILE A 113 -9.47 -13.50 -15.63
CA ILE A 113 -9.74 -14.62 -16.54
C ILE A 113 -10.44 -14.12 -17.81
N TYR A 114 -11.49 -13.30 -17.64
CA TYR A 114 -12.23 -12.76 -18.77
C TYR A 114 -11.41 -11.78 -19.61
N ALA A 115 -10.58 -10.93 -18.99
CA ALA A 115 -9.69 -10.01 -19.70
C ALA A 115 -8.71 -10.78 -20.62
N ARG A 116 -8.10 -11.84 -20.08
CA ARG A 116 -7.20 -12.68 -20.87
C ARG A 116 -7.95 -13.45 -21.98
N PHE A 117 -9.09 -14.05 -21.65
CA PHE A 117 -9.91 -14.79 -22.62
C PHE A 117 -10.36 -13.88 -23.78
N TRP A 118 -10.92 -12.71 -23.49
CA TRP A 118 -11.37 -11.76 -24.51
C TRP A 118 -10.21 -11.24 -25.35
N ASN A 119 -9.06 -10.95 -24.74
CA ASN A 119 -7.91 -10.49 -25.50
C ASN A 119 -7.41 -11.55 -26.47
N MET A 120 -7.28 -12.81 -26.03
CA MET A 120 -6.85 -13.92 -26.92
C MET A 120 -7.85 -14.16 -28.04
N PHE A 121 -9.15 -14.12 -27.74
CA PHE A 121 -10.20 -14.22 -28.76
C PHE A 121 -10.13 -13.08 -29.79
N LEU A 122 -9.95 -11.85 -29.35
CA LEU A 122 -9.80 -10.68 -30.22
C LEU A 122 -8.48 -10.72 -31.00
N TYR A 123 -7.44 -11.33 -30.45
CA TYR A 123 -6.18 -11.57 -31.17
C TYR A 123 -6.38 -12.58 -32.30
N ASP A 124 -7.08 -13.68 -32.06
CA ASP A 124 -7.41 -14.67 -33.10
C ASP A 124 -8.26 -14.05 -34.24
N LEU A 125 -9.06 -13.05 -33.94
CA LEU A 125 -9.85 -12.29 -34.95
C LEU A 125 -9.04 -11.16 -35.61
N GLY A 126 -7.78 -10.91 -35.23
CA GLY A 126 -6.95 -9.83 -35.76
C GLY A 126 -7.31 -8.43 -35.26
N VAL A 127 -8.08 -8.31 -34.18
CA VAL A 127 -8.45 -7.04 -33.55
C VAL A 127 -7.41 -6.58 -32.53
N ALA A 128 -7.01 -7.46 -31.62
CA ALA A 128 -5.88 -7.21 -30.72
C ALA A 128 -4.56 -7.55 -31.42
N CYS A 129 -3.50 -6.79 -31.14
CA CYS A 129 -2.20 -6.96 -31.79
C CYS A 129 -1.20 -7.83 -30.99
N GLU A 130 -1.52 -8.15 -29.75
CA GLU A 130 -0.72 -8.99 -28.86
C GLU A 130 -1.59 -10.09 -28.25
N GLU A 131 -1.06 -11.31 -28.12
CA GLU A 131 -1.79 -12.45 -27.57
C GLU A 131 -2.10 -12.26 -26.07
N GLU A 132 -1.12 -11.82 -25.29
CA GLU A 132 -1.29 -11.55 -23.85
C GLU A 132 -1.61 -10.07 -23.63
N PRO A 133 -2.62 -9.75 -22.81
CA PRO A 133 -3.06 -8.36 -22.59
C PRO A 133 -2.09 -7.51 -21.77
N PHE A 134 -1.32 -8.13 -20.87
CA PHE A 134 -0.49 -7.44 -19.88
C PHE A 134 0.94 -7.96 -19.86
N LYS A 135 1.94 -7.03 -19.91
CA LYS A 135 3.36 -7.37 -19.77
C LYS A 135 3.71 -7.73 -18.33
N LYS A 136 3.12 -7.02 -17.37
CA LYS A 136 3.34 -7.21 -15.93
C LYS A 136 2.02 -7.08 -15.19
N LEU A 137 1.68 -8.10 -14.42
CA LEU A 137 0.52 -8.13 -13.53
C LEU A 137 0.99 -8.17 -12.08
N ILE A 138 0.47 -7.26 -11.26
CA ILE A 138 0.69 -7.24 -9.81
C ILE A 138 -0.65 -7.24 -9.12
N ASN A 139 -0.85 -8.22 -8.24
CA ASN A 139 -2.03 -8.28 -7.38
C ASN A 139 -1.66 -7.84 -5.96
N GLN A 140 -2.30 -6.76 -5.48
CA GLN A 140 -2.13 -6.35 -4.09
C GLN A 140 -2.77 -7.36 -3.15
N GLY A 141 -2.13 -7.59 -2.00
CA GLY A 141 -2.73 -8.28 -0.89
C GLY A 141 -3.84 -7.44 -0.24
N MET A 142 -4.78 -8.10 0.40
CA MET A 142 -5.87 -7.42 1.09
C MET A 142 -5.41 -6.82 2.42
N ILE A 143 -5.95 -5.65 2.77
CA ILE A 143 -5.88 -5.15 4.14
C ILE A 143 -6.97 -5.85 4.92
N GLN A 144 -6.58 -6.56 5.98
CA GLN A 144 -7.47 -7.35 6.81
C GLN A 144 -7.85 -6.56 8.06
N GLY A 145 -9.07 -6.81 8.57
CA GLY A 145 -9.56 -6.24 9.82
C GLY A 145 -9.15 -7.08 11.02
N ARG A 146 -9.04 -6.44 12.16
CA ARG A 146 -9.02 -7.11 13.44
C ARG A 146 -10.44 -7.19 13.95
N SER A 147 -11.03 -8.39 13.92
CA SER A 147 -12.34 -8.64 14.54
C SER A 147 -12.17 -8.79 16.04
N ASN A 148 -13.14 -8.29 16.79
CA ASN A 148 -13.25 -8.54 18.22
C ASN A 148 -14.47 -9.40 18.52
N PHE A 149 -14.38 -10.23 19.56
CA PHE A 149 -15.42 -11.18 19.93
C PHE A 149 -15.85 -11.02 21.38
N VAL A 150 -17.16 -11.11 21.59
CA VAL A 150 -17.76 -11.31 22.91
C VAL A 150 -18.30 -12.72 22.99
N TYR A 151 -18.33 -13.31 24.20
CA TYR A 151 -18.69 -14.70 24.45
C TYR A 151 -19.99 -14.75 25.26
N ARG A 152 -21.11 -15.02 24.59
CA ARG A 152 -22.44 -15.11 25.21
C ARG A 152 -22.62 -16.51 25.82
N ILE A 153 -22.98 -16.61 27.10
CA ILE A 153 -23.34 -17.85 27.72
C ILE A 153 -24.66 -18.34 27.11
N GLN A 154 -24.69 -19.58 26.63
CA GLN A 154 -25.84 -20.16 25.92
C GLN A 154 -27.13 -20.07 26.73
N GLY A 155 -28.19 -19.58 26.09
CA GLY A 155 -29.53 -19.46 26.72
C GLY A 155 -29.69 -18.26 27.65
N THR A 156 -28.70 -17.35 27.75
CA THR A 156 -28.74 -16.16 28.62
C THR A 156 -28.43 -14.88 27.85
N ASN A 157 -28.54 -13.74 28.52
CA ASN A 157 -27.98 -12.45 28.04
C ASN A 157 -26.73 -12.02 28.84
N THR A 158 -25.97 -13.01 29.34
CA THR A 158 -24.74 -12.82 30.10
C THR A 158 -23.54 -13.11 29.21
N PHE A 159 -22.58 -12.23 29.22
CA PHE A 159 -21.34 -12.30 28.43
C PHE A 159 -20.15 -12.50 29.37
N VAL A 160 -19.26 -13.42 29.02
CA VAL A 160 -18.08 -13.75 29.81
C VAL A 160 -16.81 -13.29 29.11
N SER A 161 -15.86 -12.71 29.86
CA SER A 161 -14.55 -12.28 29.35
C SER A 161 -13.76 -13.46 28.80
N VAL A 162 -12.93 -13.23 27.78
CA VAL A 162 -12.19 -14.26 27.02
C VAL A 162 -11.38 -15.22 27.90
N GLY A 163 -10.72 -14.73 28.96
CA GLY A 163 -9.92 -15.56 29.87
C GLY A 163 -10.75 -16.51 30.76
N LEU A 164 -12.05 -16.29 30.84
CA LEU A 164 -12.97 -17.12 31.64
C LEU A 164 -13.92 -17.97 30.79
N LYS A 165 -13.89 -17.84 29.46
CA LYS A 165 -14.86 -18.44 28.55
C LYS A 165 -14.95 -19.98 28.64
N ASP A 166 -13.84 -20.64 28.90
CA ASP A 166 -13.75 -22.10 28.94
C ASP A 166 -14.46 -22.71 30.18
N GLN A 167 -14.86 -21.85 31.13
CA GLN A 167 -15.67 -22.25 32.30
C GLN A 167 -17.16 -22.35 31.99
N TYR A 168 -17.58 -21.90 30.80
CA TYR A 168 -18.98 -21.78 30.40
C TYR A 168 -19.18 -22.35 28.99
N LYS A 169 -20.40 -22.78 28.69
CA LYS A 169 -20.77 -23.10 27.32
C LYS A 169 -21.18 -21.81 26.61
N THR A 170 -20.32 -21.30 25.74
CA THR A 170 -20.47 -19.99 25.11
C THR A 170 -20.74 -20.07 23.62
N THR A 171 -21.30 -18.98 23.08
CA THR A 171 -21.34 -18.66 21.64
C THR A 171 -20.52 -17.41 21.41
N GLU A 172 -19.61 -17.47 20.45
CA GLU A 172 -18.79 -16.35 20.02
C GLU A 172 -19.61 -15.44 19.09
N ILE A 173 -19.55 -14.13 19.33
CA ILE A 173 -20.28 -13.12 18.57
C ILE A 173 -19.31 -11.99 18.23
N HIS A 174 -19.26 -11.59 16.96
CA HIS A 174 -18.51 -10.40 16.52
C HIS A 174 -19.10 -9.16 17.15
N VAL A 175 -18.23 -8.25 17.55
CA VAL A 175 -18.59 -6.94 18.14
C VAL A 175 -17.94 -5.82 17.37
N ASP A 176 -18.61 -4.69 17.29
CA ASP A 176 -18.12 -3.50 16.59
C ASP A 176 -16.76 -3.05 17.16
N VAL A 177 -15.76 -2.95 16.31
CA VAL A 177 -14.39 -2.56 16.71
C VAL A 177 -14.33 -1.17 17.34
N ASN A 178 -15.29 -0.29 17.02
CA ASN A 178 -15.34 1.07 17.55
C ASN A 178 -15.71 1.15 19.03
N ILE A 179 -16.32 0.10 19.60
CA ILE A 179 -16.66 0.01 21.02
C ILE A 179 -15.69 -0.89 21.82
N VAL A 180 -14.54 -1.24 21.22
CA VAL A 180 -13.48 -2.01 21.86
C VAL A 180 -12.18 -1.21 21.81
N LYS A 181 -11.56 -0.98 22.96
CA LYS A 181 -10.27 -0.27 23.04
C LYS A 181 -9.24 -1.12 23.80
N ASN A 182 -8.13 -1.46 23.15
CA ASN A 182 -7.08 -2.32 23.71
C ASN A 182 -7.68 -3.62 24.29
N ASP A 183 -8.52 -4.27 23.48
CA ASP A 183 -9.27 -5.49 23.83
C ASP A 183 -10.28 -5.34 24.95
N VAL A 184 -10.45 -4.17 25.53
CA VAL A 184 -11.44 -3.89 26.59
C VAL A 184 -12.73 -3.38 25.93
N LEU A 185 -13.84 -4.06 26.19
CA LEU A 185 -15.18 -3.68 25.74
C LEU A 185 -15.70 -2.47 26.55
N ASP A 186 -16.22 -1.48 25.85
CA ASP A 186 -17.10 -0.49 26.44
C ASP A 186 -18.49 -1.13 26.64
N GLN A 187 -18.80 -1.47 27.90
CA GLN A 187 -20.01 -2.21 28.25
C GLN A 187 -21.28 -1.36 28.03
N ASP A 188 -21.20 -0.06 28.21
CA ASP A 188 -22.37 0.80 28.04
C ASP A 188 -22.62 1.07 26.56
N ALA A 189 -21.58 1.28 25.77
CA ALA A 189 -21.67 1.33 24.31
C ALA A 189 -22.21 0.01 23.74
N PHE A 190 -21.80 -1.15 24.27
CA PHE A 190 -22.33 -2.46 23.86
C PHE A 190 -23.82 -2.61 24.13
N ARG A 191 -24.29 -2.20 25.32
CA ARG A 191 -25.73 -2.22 25.64
C ARG A 191 -26.54 -1.31 24.72
N ALA A 192 -25.96 -0.21 24.28
CA ALA A 192 -26.59 0.75 23.37
C ALA A 192 -26.49 0.35 21.88
N TRP A 193 -25.59 -0.57 21.53
CA TRP A 193 -25.29 -0.94 20.15
C TRP A 193 -26.43 -1.66 19.45
N MET A 194 -27.05 -2.64 20.13
CA MET A 194 -28.20 -3.37 19.58
C MET A 194 -29.28 -3.56 20.66
N PRO A 195 -30.58 -3.45 20.30
CA PRO A 195 -31.69 -3.58 21.27
C PRO A 195 -31.64 -4.88 22.08
N GLU A 196 -31.18 -5.97 21.50
CA GLU A 196 -31.08 -7.29 22.15
C GLU A 196 -30.05 -7.35 23.27
N TYR A 197 -29.10 -6.41 23.31
CA TYR A 197 -28.04 -6.31 24.32
C TYR A 197 -28.32 -5.26 25.39
N ALA A 198 -29.46 -4.56 25.35
CA ALA A 198 -29.79 -3.51 26.29
C ALA A 198 -29.68 -3.92 27.78
N ASN A 199 -29.99 -5.19 28.07
CA ASN A 199 -29.91 -5.75 29.43
C ASN A 199 -28.75 -6.77 29.55
N ALA A 200 -27.65 -6.59 28.82
CA ALA A 200 -26.50 -7.46 28.87
C ALA A 200 -25.82 -7.39 30.24
N GLU A 201 -25.54 -8.57 30.82
CA GLU A 201 -24.73 -8.72 32.03
C GLU A 201 -23.33 -9.22 31.66
N PHE A 202 -22.33 -8.87 32.47
CA PHE A 202 -20.94 -9.19 32.16
C PHE A 202 -20.24 -9.89 33.33
N ILE A 203 -19.55 -11.00 33.03
CA ILE A 203 -18.60 -11.64 33.92
C ILE A 203 -17.20 -11.15 33.55
N LEU A 204 -16.64 -10.36 34.44
CA LEU A 204 -15.44 -9.59 34.20
C LEU A 204 -14.17 -10.34 34.65
N GLU A 205 -13.08 -10.06 33.99
CA GLU A 205 -11.72 -10.48 34.35
C GLU A 205 -10.95 -9.26 34.90
N ASN A 206 -10.55 -9.32 36.16
CA ASN A 206 -9.87 -8.19 36.83
C ASN A 206 -10.62 -6.84 36.70
N GLY A 207 -11.95 -6.87 36.80
CA GLY A 207 -12.79 -5.67 36.72
C GLY A 207 -13.02 -5.12 35.31
N LYS A 208 -12.59 -5.81 34.27
CA LYS A 208 -12.73 -5.42 32.86
C LYS A 208 -13.34 -6.59 32.05
N TYR A 209 -14.07 -6.25 31.01
CA TYR A 209 -14.46 -7.22 30.00
C TYR A 209 -13.42 -7.24 28.90
N ILE A 210 -12.70 -8.35 28.74
CA ILE A 210 -11.69 -8.55 27.70
C ILE A 210 -12.30 -9.34 26.56
N CYS A 211 -12.28 -8.76 25.35
CA CYS A 211 -12.72 -9.41 24.12
C CYS A 211 -11.67 -10.42 23.61
N GLY A 212 -12.13 -11.46 22.92
CA GLY A 212 -11.27 -12.17 21.99
C GLY A 212 -11.02 -11.40 20.70
N TRP A 213 -10.07 -11.85 19.89
CA TRP A 213 -9.81 -11.23 18.60
C TRP A 213 -9.24 -12.23 17.57
N ALA A 214 -9.46 -11.92 16.31
CA ALA A 214 -8.82 -12.61 15.18
C ALA A 214 -8.60 -11.64 14.02
N ILE A 215 -7.65 -11.97 13.15
CA ILE A 215 -7.45 -11.25 11.89
C ILE A 215 -8.31 -11.90 10.82
N GLU A 216 -9.21 -11.12 10.24
CA GLU A 216 -10.19 -11.57 9.26
C GLU A 216 -10.33 -10.59 8.10
N LYS A 217 -11.01 -11.00 7.05
CA LYS A 217 -11.39 -10.08 5.96
C LYS A 217 -12.29 -8.99 6.53
N MET A 218 -12.02 -7.72 6.17
CA MET A 218 -12.92 -6.61 6.51
C MET A 218 -14.28 -6.81 5.84
N SER A 219 -15.35 -6.80 6.62
CA SER A 219 -16.72 -6.81 6.13
C SER A 219 -17.68 -6.17 7.13
N LYS A 220 -18.79 -5.62 6.64
CA LYS A 220 -19.83 -5.03 7.49
C LYS A 220 -20.44 -6.07 8.45
N SER A 221 -20.56 -7.32 8.03
CA SER A 221 -21.12 -8.40 8.84
C SER A 221 -20.20 -8.85 9.98
N MET A 222 -18.91 -8.54 9.91
CA MET A 222 -17.93 -8.86 10.96
C MET A 222 -17.64 -7.64 11.85
N PHE A 223 -18.26 -6.49 11.57
CA PHE A 223 -18.10 -5.27 12.36
C PHE A 223 -16.64 -4.83 12.59
N ASN A 224 -15.77 -5.14 11.63
CA ASN A 224 -14.33 -4.91 11.69
C ASN A 224 -13.83 -3.94 10.60
N VAL A 225 -14.73 -3.19 9.99
CA VAL A 225 -14.40 -2.22 8.93
C VAL A 225 -13.83 -0.95 9.55
N VAL A 226 -12.67 -0.54 9.04
CA VAL A 226 -12.10 0.78 9.30
C VAL A 226 -12.54 1.72 8.19
N ASN A 227 -13.20 2.83 8.54
CA ASN A 227 -13.62 3.82 7.56
C ASN A 227 -12.47 4.78 7.24
N PRO A 228 -12.05 4.87 5.96
CA PRO A 228 -11.01 5.82 5.54
C PRO A 228 -11.32 7.27 5.91
N ASP A 229 -12.59 7.70 5.82
CA ASP A 229 -12.98 9.08 6.13
C ASP A 229 -12.65 9.44 7.59
N THR A 230 -12.96 8.55 8.54
CA THR A 230 -12.61 8.75 9.95
C THR A 230 -11.11 8.87 10.17
N ILE A 231 -10.32 8.04 9.47
CA ILE A 231 -8.86 8.09 9.56
C ILE A 231 -8.32 9.39 8.94
N ILE A 232 -8.91 9.84 7.83
CA ILE A 232 -8.52 11.09 7.19
C ILE A 232 -8.84 12.30 8.07
N GLU A 233 -9.99 12.30 8.73
CA GLU A 233 -10.37 13.36 9.67
C GLU A 233 -9.43 13.44 10.88
N GLU A 234 -8.97 12.30 11.39
CA GLU A 234 -8.11 12.22 12.59
C GLU A 234 -6.62 12.45 12.27
N TYR A 235 -6.12 11.86 11.19
CA TYR A 235 -4.69 11.81 10.88
C TYR A 235 -4.29 12.51 9.58
N GLY A 236 -5.23 12.81 8.71
CA GLY A 236 -4.99 13.37 7.37
C GLY A 236 -4.76 12.29 6.30
N ALA A 237 -5.08 12.64 5.04
CA ALA A 237 -5.00 11.74 3.90
C ALA A 237 -3.58 11.23 3.62
N ASP A 238 -2.55 12.07 3.77
CA ASP A 238 -1.16 11.68 3.54
C ASP A 238 -0.67 10.64 4.56
N THR A 239 -1.15 10.74 5.81
CA THR A 239 -0.84 9.73 6.83
C THR A 239 -1.46 8.38 6.48
N LEU A 240 -2.73 8.36 6.05
CA LEU A 240 -3.41 7.14 5.60
C LEU A 240 -2.65 6.50 4.44
N ARG A 241 -2.33 7.26 3.38
CA ARG A 241 -1.60 6.78 2.20
C ARG A 241 -0.26 6.14 2.55
N LEU A 242 0.53 6.86 3.35
CA LEU A 242 1.83 6.35 3.81
C LEU A 242 1.68 5.10 4.68
N TYR A 243 0.68 5.05 5.54
CA TYR A 243 0.47 3.93 6.43
C TYR A 243 0.06 2.66 5.68
N GLU A 244 -0.84 2.75 4.70
CA GLU A 244 -1.21 1.62 3.85
C GLU A 244 0.01 1.02 3.12
N MET A 245 0.90 1.88 2.60
CA MET A 245 2.15 1.45 1.98
C MET A 245 3.14 0.87 2.99
N PHE A 246 3.17 1.39 4.22
CA PHE A 246 4.10 0.98 5.27
C PHE A 246 3.77 -0.38 5.88
N LEU A 247 2.51 -0.81 5.89
CA LEU A 247 2.04 -2.03 6.53
C LEU A 247 2.79 -3.30 6.13
N GLY A 248 3.36 -3.36 4.92
CA GLY A 248 4.15 -4.49 4.45
C GLY A 248 4.27 -4.56 2.92
N PRO A 249 4.91 -5.62 2.39
CA PRO A 249 5.04 -5.79 0.96
C PRO A 249 3.69 -5.78 0.23
N LEU A 250 3.66 -5.19 -0.97
CA LEU A 250 2.42 -4.91 -1.69
C LEU A 250 1.57 -6.15 -1.95
N GLU A 251 2.18 -7.28 -2.29
CA GLU A 251 1.50 -8.51 -2.70
C GLU A 251 0.95 -9.36 -1.53
N PHE A 252 1.33 -9.04 -0.28
CA PHE A 252 0.89 -9.79 0.89
C PHE A 252 -0.31 -9.14 1.59
N SER A 253 -1.24 -9.96 2.04
CA SER A 253 -2.31 -9.50 2.93
C SER A 253 -1.73 -9.07 4.28
N LYS A 254 -2.29 -8.00 4.86
CA LYS A 254 -1.76 -7.32 6.04
C LYS A 254 -2.89 -6.96 6.99
N PRO A 255 -2.72 -7.18 8.30
CA PRO A 255 -3.69 -6.69 9.27
C PRO A 255 -3.58 -5.17 9.41
N TRP A 256 -4.73 -4.50 9.47
CA TRP A 256 -4.80 -3.10 9.88
C TRP A 256 -4.58 -3.01 11.40
N ASP A 257 -3.69 -2.11 11.81
CA ASP A 257 -3.47 -1.75 13.22
C ASP A 257 -3.58 -0.23 13.38
N THR A 258 -4.66 0.22 13.99
CA THR A 258 -4.92 1.66 14.20
C THR A 258 -3.85 2.33 15.08
N GLN A 259 -3.15 1.57 15.95
CA GLN A 259 -2.07 2.14 16.78
C GLN A 259 -0.79 2.40 15.97
N GLY A 260 -0.55 1.61 14.93
CA GLY A 260 0.64 1.75 14.08
C GLY A 260 0.67 3.04 13.27
N ILE A 261 -0.49 3.64 12.97
CA ILE A 261 -0.59 4.87 12.16
C ILE A 261 0.04 6.09 12.84
N ASP A 262 0.04 6.12 14.17
CA ASP A 262 0.68 7.17 14.98
C ASP A 262 2.15 7.39 14.63
N GLY A 263 2.88 6.32 14.33
CA GLY A 263 4.29 6.39 13.94
C GLY A 263 4.50 7.18 12.65
N VAL A 264 3.64 6.95 11.67
CA VAL A 264 3.66 7.64 10.37
C VAL A 264 3.22 9.10 10.52
N TYR A 265 2.18 9.36 11.32
CA TYR A 265 1.74 10.73 11.62
C TYR A 265 2.85 11.56 12.28
N LYS A 266 3.53 10.99 13.28
CA LYS A 266 4.67 11.64 13.95
C LYS A 266 5.84 11.88 13.00
N PHE A 267 6.08 10.94 12.06
CA PHE A 267 7.08 11.11 11.01
C PHE A 267 6.78 12.33 10.14
N LEU A 268 5.56 12.45 9.59
CA LEU A 268 5.18 13.59 8.75
C LEU A 268 5.34 14.92 9.49
N ARG A 269 4.93 14.99 10.76
CA ARG A 269 5.15 16.17 11.60
C ARG A 269 6.64 16.48 11.82
N LYS A 270 7.47 15.47 11.92
CA LYS A 270 8.93 15.65 12.04
C LYS A 270 9.55 16.10 10.74
N PHE A 271 9.07 15.55 9.61
CA PHE A 271 9.50 15.97 8.28
C PHE A 271 9.17 17.46 8.03
N TRP A 272 7.97 17.89 8.35
CA TRP A 272 7.57 19.30 8.27
C TRP A 272 8.51 20.22 9.04
N ARG A 273 8.94 19.80 10.22
CA ARG A 273 9.86 20.60 11.07
C ARG A 273 11.25 20.80 10.48
N LEU A 274 11.67 20.05 9.48
CA LEU A 274 12.93 20.31 8.77
C LEU A 274 12.92 21.67 8.06
N PHE A 275 11.73 22.19 7.76
CA PHE A 275 11.51 23.46 7.06
C PHE A 275 11.24 24.63 8.02
N GLN A 276 11.42 24.42 9.31
CA GLN A 276 11.10 25.39 10.34
C GLN A 276 12.30 25.70 11.23
N VAL A 277 12.38 26.99 11.66
CA VAL A 277 13.21 27.43 12.77
C VAL A 277 12.27 28.04 13.81
N GLY A 278 12.07 27.35 14.94
CA GLY A 278 10.97 27.65 15.85
C GLY A 278 9.63 27.29 15.21
N GLU A 279 8.74 28.26 15.08
CA GLU A 279 7.43 28.11 14.40
C GLU A 279 7.43 28.69 12.98
N ASP A 280 8.49 29.40 12.60
CA ASP A 280 8.56 30.08 11.30
C ASP A 280 9.14 29.15 10.22
N PHE A 281 8.56 29.21 9.01
CA PHE A 281 9.12 28.56 7.83
C PHE A 281 10.47 29.23 7.47
N SER A 282 11.53 28.44 7.46
CA SER A 282 12.88 28.94 7.25
C SER A 282 13.76 27.91 6.56
N VAL A 283 14.19 28.23 5.35
CA VAL A 283 15.15 27.45 4.54
C VAL A 283 16.35 28.30 4.22
N SER A 284 17.55 27.72 4.28
CA SER A 284 18.82 28.37 4.00
C SER A 284 19.29 28.02 2.58
N ASP A 285 19.86 29.02 1.89
CA ASP A 285 20.52 28.82 0.59
C ASP A 285 22.03 28.54 0.72
N GLU A 286 22.50 28.22 1.94
CA GLU A 286 23.88 27.82 2.17
C GLU A 286 24.22 26.50 1.46
N THR A 287 25.48 26.34 1.11
CA THR A 287 25.98 25.10 0.49
C THR A 287 25.88 23.94 1.49
N PRO A 288 25.23 22.81 1.10
CA PRO A 288 25.16 21.64 1.94
C PRO A 288 26.52 21.03 2.25
N SER A 289 26.64 20.44 3.43
CA SER A 289 27.78 19.61 3.78
C SER A 289 27.75 18.27 3.00
N ARG A 290 28.89 17.60 2.95
CA ARG A 290 28.98 16.28 2.31
C ARG A 290 28.11 15.24 2.99
N GLU A 291 27.97 15.28 4.30
CA GLU A 291 27.11 14.40 5.09
C GLU A 291 25.63 14.61 4.74
N GLU A 292 25.19 15.87 4.62
CA GLU A 292 23.81 16.20 4.21
C GLU A 292 23.50 15.69 2.80
N LEU A 293 24.43 15.88 1.85
CA LEU A 293 24.29 15.38 0.49
C LEU A 293 24.31 13.84 0.45
N LYS A 294 25.14 13.19 1.26
CA LYS A 294 25.16 11.72 1.37
C LYS A 294 23.80 11.18 1.83
N VAL A 295 23.22 11.76 2.86
CA VAL A 295 21.89 11.38 3.37
C VAL A 295 20.83 11.54 2.28
N LEU A 296 20.82 12.69 1.58
CA LEU A 296 19.87 12.95 0.49
C LEU A 296 20.00 11.91 -0.64
N HIS A 297 21.20 11.78 -1.21
CA HIS A 297 21.41 10.92 -2.39
C HIS A 297 21.20 9.43 -2.08
N LYS A 298 21.57 9.00 -0.87
CA LYS A 298 21.26 7.63 -0.39
C LYS A 298 19.75 7.39 -0.33
N THR A 299 18.99 8.37 0.13
CA THR A 299 17.53 8.27 0.23
C THR A 299 16.89 8.26 -1.14
N ILE A 300 17.27 9.19 -2.05
CA ILE A 300 16.74 9.21 -3.43
C ILE A 300 17.00 7.89 -4.14
N LYS A 301 18.26 7.38 -4.10
CA LYS A 301 18.62 6.08 -4.69
C LYS A 301 17.76 4.93 -4.17
N LYS A 302 17.55 4.90 -2.85
CA LYS A 302 16.74 3.85 -2.21
C LYS A 302 15.27 3.96 -2.63
N VAL A 303 14.71 5.16 -2.61
CA VAL A 303 13.28 5.38 -2.95
C VAL A 303 13.02 5.11 -4.42
N GLU A 304 13.89 5.56 -5.34
CA GLU A 304 13.80 5.24 -6.77
C GLU A 304 13.77 3.73 -7.00
N TYR A 305 14.74 3.01 -6.44
CA TYR A 305 14.78 1.55 -6.52
C TYR A 305 13.51 0.89 -5.97
N ASP A 306 13.01 1.37 -4.84
CA ASP A 306 11.82 0.82 -4.20
C ASP A 306 10.55 1.05 -5.04
N ILE A 307 10.42 2.21 -5.68
CA ILE A 307 9.30 2.52 -6.57
C ILE A 307 9.32 1.59 -7.78
N GLU A 308 10.48 1.42 -8.42
CA GLU A 308 10.65 0.53 -9.58
C GLU A 308 10.36 -0.94 -9.26
N ASN A 309 10.63 -1.35 -8.01
CA ASN A 309 10.45 -2.72 -7.52
C ASN A 309 9.19 -2.92 -6.65
N PHE A 310 8.30 -1.93 -6.58
CA PHE A 310 7.07 -1.98 -5.77
C PHE A 310 7.29 -2.29 -4.27
N SER A 311 8.46 -1.90 -3.76
CA SER A 311 8.87 -2.10 -2.35
C SER A 311 8.55 -0.87 -1.49
N PHE A 312 7.34 -0.30 -1.64
CA PHE A 312 6.94 0.95 -0.98
C PHE A 312 7.09 0.92 0.53
N ASN A 313 6.88 -0.25 1.14
CA ASN A 313 7.02 -0.44 2.58
C ASN A 313 8.44 -0.20 3.11
N THR A 314 9.46 -0.22 2.25
CA THR A 314 10.85 0.11 2.62
C THR A 314 11.24 1.55 2.31
N SER A 315 10.50 2.25 1.43
CA SER A 315 10.69 3.69 1.17
C SER A 315 10.35 4.53 2.39
N ILE A 316 9.27 4.20 3.11
CA ILE A 316 8.81 4.99 4.25
C ILE A 316 9.83 4.98 5.40
N PRO A 317 10.37 3.83 5.84
CA PRO A 317 11.50 3.82 6.76
C PRO A 317 12.74 4.57 6.25
N ALA A 318 13.02 4.55 4.95
CA ALA A 318 14.12 5.31 4.37
C ALA A 318 13.91 6.83 4.55
N PHE A 319 12.70 7.34 4.31
CA PHE A 319 12.36 8.73 4.61
C PHE A 319 12.44 9.05 6.11
N MET A 320 12.01 8.14 6.98
CA MET A 320 12.10 8.31 8.43
C MET A 320 13.56 8.42 8.90
N ILE A 321 14.43 7.55 8.39
CA ILE A 321 15.89 7.58 8.67
C ILE A 321 16.50 8.89 8.17
N CYS A 322 16.23 9.27 6.91
CA CYS A 322 16.68 10.51 6.31
C CYS A 322 16.28 11.73 7.17
N THR A 323 15.01 11.80 7.58
CA THR A 323 14.50 12.88 8.43
C THR A 323 15.21 12.92 9.78
N ASN A 324 15.51 11.77 10.38
CA ASN A 324 16.24 11.70 11.63
C ASN A 324 17.70 12.18 11.48
N GLU A 325 18.38 11.73 10.43
CA GLU A 325 19.77 12.11 10.14
C GLU A 325 19.87 13.61 9.82
N LEU A 326 19.00 14.16 8.95
CA LEU A 326 18.97 15.59 8.64
C LEU A 326 18.63 16.45 9.89
N THR A 327 17.74 15.96 10.76
CA THR A 327 17.44 16.64 12.03
C THR A 327 18.66 16.68 12.94
N ALA A 328 19.40 15.58 13.04
CA ALA A 328 20.64 15.53 13.83
C ALA A 328 21.74 16.44 13.29
N LEU A 329 21.82 16.58 11.97
CA LEU A 329 22.70 17.51 11.26
C LEU A 329 22.22 18.98 11.33
N LYS A 330 21.02 19.22 11.85
CA LYS A 330 20.34 20.54 11.84
C LYS A 330 20.24 21.13 10.44
N CYS A 331 20.03 20.27 9.44
CA CYS A 331 19.94 20.66 8.05
C CYS A 331 18.60 21.37 7.77
N ASN A 332 18.66 22.60 7.27
CA ASN A 332 17.53 23.37 6.74
C ASN A 332 17.81 23.90 5.34
N LYS A 333 18.72 23.26 4.58
CA LYS A 333 19.24 23.78 3.33
C LYS A 333 18.34 23.43 2.16
N ARG A 334 17.96 24.46 1.37
CA ARG A 334 17.11 24.35 0.18
C ARG A 334 17.58 23.25 -0.77
N ALA A 335 18.88 23.24 -1.09
CA ALA A 335 19.47 22.28 -2.03
C ALA A 335 19.35 20.80 -1.57
N VAL A 336 19.03 20.54 -0.30
CA VAL A 336 18.73 19.20 0.25
C VAL A 336 17.23 18.97 0.33
N LEU A 337 16.50 19.96 0.82
CA LEU A 337 15.08 19.81 1.16
C LEU A 337 14.16 19.81 -0.07
N GLU A 338 14.44 20.60 -1.11
CA GLU A 338 13.64 20.60 -2.35
C GLU A 338 13.64 19.24 -3.06
N PRO A 339 14.78 18.61 -3.37
CA PRO A 339 14.77 17.27 -3.96
C PRO A 339 14.10 16.23 -3.07
N LEU A 340 14.21 16.37 -1.75
CA LEU A 340 13.58 15.46 -0.80
C LEU A 340 12.05 15.59 -0.80
N VAL A 341 11.51 16.80 -0.94
CA VAL A 341 10.06 17.04 -1.10
C VAL A 341 9.55 16.42 -2.38
N ILE A 342 10.29 16.59 -3.51
CA ILE A 342 9.90 15.97 -4.78
C ILE A 342 9.87 14.43 -4.65
N ALA A 343 10.88 13.84 -4.00
CA ALA A 343 10.90 12.39 -3.77
C ALA A 343 9.75 11.90 -2.88
N LEU A 344 9.29 12.72 -1.92
CA LEU A 344 8.17 12.41 -1.03
C LEU A 344 6.80 12.60 -1.70
N ALA A 345 6.69 13.45 -2.73
CA ALA A 345 5.42 13.85 -3.34
C ALA A 345 4.51 12.66 -3.77
N PRO A 346 5.00 11.56 -4.37
CA PRO A 346 4.16 10.41 -4.69
C PRO A 346 3.52 9.74 -3.47
N PHE A 347 4.14 9.84 -2.31
CA PHE A 347 3.71 9.22 -1.05
C PHE A 347 2.81 10.14 -0.22
N ALA A 348 3.16 11.43 -0.11
CA ALA A 348 2.46 12.44 0.69
C ALA A 348 2.20 13.70 -0.16
N PRO A 349 1.29 13.64 -1.15
CA PRO A 349 1.12 14.69 -2.14
C PRO A 349 0.66 16.03 -1.57
N HIS A 350 -0.21 16.02 -0.54
CA HIS A 350 -0.73 17.28 0.03
C HIS A 350 0.35 18.05 0.80
N MET A 351 1.10 17.35 1.65
CA MET A 351 2.22 17.96 2.38
C MET A 351 3.32 18.43 1.42
N ALA A 352 3.63 17.63 0.41
CA ALA A 352 4.65 17.98 -0.57
C ALA A 352 4.27 19.23 -1.40
N GLU A 353 3.01 19.31 -1.85
CA GLU A 353 2.52 20.48 -2.60
C GLU A 353 2.55 21.76 -1.75
N GLU A 354 2.14 21.68 -0.47
CA GLU A 354 2.19 22.83 0.44
C GLU A 354 3.63 23.28 0.70
N LEU A 355 4.55 22.36 1.00
CA LEU A 355 5.96 22.69 1.18
C LEU A 355 6.58 23.27 -0.09
N TRP A 356 6.20 22.76 -1.26
CA TRP A 356 6.65 23.25 -2.56
C TRP A 356 6.21 24.70 -2.80
N SER A 357 4.96 25.01 -2.47
CA SER A 357 4.43 26.38 -2.51
C SER A 357 5.16 27.30 -1.54
N LEU A 358 5.40 26.86 -0.30
CA LEU A 358 6.14 27.64 0.70
C LEU A 358 7.61 27.87 0.34
N LEU A 359 8.20 26.98 -0.46
CA LEU A 359 9.54 27.15 -1.05
C LEU A 359 9.57 28.21 -2.16
N GLY A 360 8.41 28.74 -2.57
CA GLY A 360 8.28 29.84 -3.53
C GLY A 360 7.96 29.41 -4.96
N HIS A 361 7.64 28.15 -5.19
CA HIS A 361 7.26 27.64 -6.50
C HIS A 361 5.79 27.95 -6.82
N THR A 362 5.50 28.31 -8.06
CA THR A 362 4.16 28.71 -8.52
C THR A 362 3.44 27.63 -9.32
N GLN A 363 4.17 26.61 -9.78
CA GLN A 363 3.60 25.46 -10.47
C GLN A 363 3.53 24.26 -9.51
N SER A 364 2.59 23.36 -9.77
CA SER A 364 2.45 22.14 -8.96
C SER A 364 3.72 21.27 -9.01
N ILE A 365 4.08 20.70 -7.87
CA ILE A 365 5.19 19.74 -7.73
C ILE A 365 5.03 18.52 -8.65
N THR A 366 3.78 18.20 -9.06
CA THR A 366 3.50 17.11 -9.99
C THR A 366 4.09 17.31 -11.39
N LYS A 367 4.57 18.51 -11.70
CA LYS A 367 5.25 18.82 -12.97
C LYS A 367 6.76 18.54 -12.91
N GLU A 368 7.29 18.33 -11.71
CA GLU A 368 8.72 18.12 -11.52
C GLU A 368 9.14 16.69 -11.85
N SER A 369 10.35 16.55 -12.37
CA SER A 369 10.96 15.25 -12.58
C SER A 369 11.48 14.67 -11.26
N PHE A 370 11.41 13.35 -11.10
CA PHE A 370 11.98 12.69 -9.94
C PHE A 370 13.47 13.04 -9.77
N PRO A 371 13.94 13.35 -8.57
CA PRO A 371 15.31 13.82 -8.36
C PRO A 371 16.34 12.74 -8.67
N LYS A 372 17.48 13.16 -9.23
CA LYS A 372 18.59 12.25 -9.55
C LYS A 372 19.57 12.15 -8.38
N TRP A 373 20.08 10.97 -8.16
CA TRP A 373 21.17 10.74 -7.23
C TRP A 373 22.52 10.62 -7.96
N GLU A 374 23.61 10.90 -7.25
CA GLU A 374 24.97 10.85 -7.80
C GLU A 374 25.87 9.97 -6.93
N GLU A 375 26.55 9.00 -7.56
CA GLU A 375 27.45 8.04 -6.89
C GLU A 375 28.56 8.72 -6.07
N LYS A 376 29.08 9.88 -6.54
CA LYS A 376 30.15 10.62 -5.84
C LYS A 376 29.81 10.99 -4.38
N PHE A 377 28.53 11.13 -4.05
CA PHE A 377 28.07 11.43 -2.69
C PHE A 377 27.85 10.17 -1.85
N LEU A 378 27.75 9.00 -2.48
CA LEU A 378 27.54 7.71 -1.83
C LEU A 378 28.84 7.00 -1.45
N VAL A 379 29.95 7.40 -2.06
CA VAL A 379 31.26 6.83 -1.75
C VAL A 379 31.64 7.18 -0.32
N GLU A 380 31.91 6.18 0.48
CA GLU A 380 32.45 6.38 1.83
C GLU A 380 33.93 6.73 1.75
N ASP A 381 34.32 7.85 2.31
CA ASP A 381 35.73 8.23 2.41
C ASP A 381 36.41 7.58 3.60
N ALA A 382 35.64 7.10 4.54
CA ALA A 382 36.12 6.51 5.79
C ALA A 382 35.36 5.23 6.15
N PHE A 383 36.02 4.35 6.85
CA PHE A 383 35.42 3.14 7.43
C PHE A 383 35.51 3.23 8.96
N GLU A 384 34.42 2.96 9.65
CA GLU A 384 34.39 2.83 11.11
C GLU A 384 34.85 1.44 11.55
N TYR A 385 36.10 1.36 11.98
CA TYR A 385 36.67 0.13 12.52
C TYR A 385 36.16 -0.13 13.93
N PRO A 386 35.43 -1.22 14.19
CA PRO A 386 35.23 -1.71 15.55
C PRO A 386 36.59 -2.10 16.14
N VAL A 387 37.00 -1.44 17.20
CA VAL A 387 38.26 -1.74 17.90
C VAL A 387 37.94 -2.62 19.09
N SER A 388 38.55 -3.82 19.12
CA SER A 388 38.37 -4.80 20.17
C SER A 388 39.68 -5.07 20.92
N PHE A 389 39.54 -5.30 22.21
CA PHE A 389 40.63 -5.76 23.11
C PHE A 389 40.27 -7.16 23.61
N ASN A 390 41.16 -8.12 23.33
CA ASN A 390 40.95 -9.53 23.66
C ASN A 390 39.59 -10.05 23.21
N GLY A 391 39.18 -9.69 21.95
CA GLY A 391 37.95 -10.15 21.31
C GLY A 391 36.66 -9.42 21.70
N LYS A 392 36.71 -8.42 22.62
CA LYS A 392 35.55 -7.61 23.02
C LYS A 392 35.64 -6.21 22.39
N VAL A 393 34.70 -5.82 21.58
CA VAL A 393 34.61 -4.45 20.98
C VAL A 393 34.46 -3.42 22.10
N ARG A 394 35.27 -2.36 22.05
CA ARG A 394 35.33 -1.32 23.09
C ARG A 394 34.93 0.06 22.57
N PHE A 395 35.33 0.40 21.35
CA PHE A 395 34.99 1.65 20.69
C PHE A 395 35.05 1.49 19.19
N LYS A 396 34.69 2.53 18.44
CA LYS A 396 34.82 2.60 17.00
C LYS A 396 35.78 3.69 16.60
N LEU A 397 36.63 3.44 15.61
CA LEU A 397 37.60 4.39 15.09
C LEU A 397 37.33 4.62 13.61
N SER A 398 37.05 5.86 13.24
CA SER A 398 36.86 6.28 11.83
C SER A 398 38.23 6.47 11.17
N MET A 399 38.46 5.74 10.06
CA MET A 399 39.70 5.84 9.30
C MET A 399 39.39 6.02 7.80
N PRO A 400 40.14 6.87 7.08
CA PRO A 400 40.01 6.98 5.63
C PRO A 400 40.12 5.61 4.95
N LEU A 401 39.34 5.38 3.89
CA LEU A 401 39.42 4.13 3.10
C LEU A 401 40.78 3.89 2.46
N THR A 402 41.56 4.96 2.32
CA THR A 402 42.95 4.95 1.82
C THR A 402 43.97 4.66 2.89
N ALA A 403 43.56 4.56 4.17
CA ALA A 403 44.47 4.32 5.28
C ALA A 403 45.13 2.93 5.18
N THR A 404 46.42 2.90 5.34
CA THR A 404 47.18 1.64 5.42
C THR A 404 47.01 0.99 6.78
N ASN A 405 47.36 -0.29 6.90
CA ASN A 405 47.35 -0.96 8.20
C ASN A 405 48.23 -0.26 9.23
N ALA A 406 49.34 0.36 8.81
CA ALA A 406 50.21 1.11 9.66
C ALA A 406 49.54 2.39 10.20
N ASP A 407 48.79 3.09 9.33
CA ASP A 407 48.03 4.29 9.74
C ASP A 407 46.93 3.93 10.73
N ILE A 408 46.21 2.80 10.49
CA ILE A 408 45.18 2.30 11.39
C ILE A 408 45.80 1.91 12.74
N GLU A 409 46.95 1.21 12.76
CA GLU A 409 47.64 0.84 13.95
C GLU A 409 48.06 2.06 14.77
N ALA A 410 48.64 3.06 14.09
CA ALA A 410 49.07 4.30 14.75
C ALA A 410 47.88 5.06 15.35
N ALA A 411 46.79 5.18 14.60
CA ALA A 411 45.58 5.86 15.06
C ALA A 411 44.92 5.14 16.26
N VAL A 412 44.84 3.83 16.22
CA VAL A 412 44.31 3.02 17.33
C VAL A 412 45.14 3.20 18.60
N LYS A 413 46.48 3.23 18.46
CA LYS A 413 47.38 3.46 19.62
C LYS A 413 47.25 4.88 20.17
N ALA A 414 47.02 5.86 19.34
CA ALA A 414 46.88 7.27 19.71
C ALA A 414 45.46 7.63 20.23
N ALA A 415 44.47 6.77 19.99
CA ALA A 415 43.09 7.03 20.40
C ALA A 415 42.97 7.15 21.92
N PRO A 416 42.34 8.21 22.45
CA PRO A 416 42.14 8.37 23.90
C PRO A 416 41.44 7.17 24.56
N GLU A 417 40.50 6.58 23.84
CA GLU A 417 39.75 5.40 24.27
C GLU A 417 40.64 4.16 24.45
N SER A 418 41.75 4.08 23.74
CA SER A 418 42.71 2.98 23.84
C SER A 418 43.53 3.06 25.11
N THR A 419 43.83 4.26 25.63
CA THR A 419 44.67 4.49 26.79
C THR A 419 44.22 3.66 28.00
N LYS A 420 42.94 3.66 28.28
CA LYS A 420 42.33 2.89 29.37
C LYS A 420 42.61 1.37 29.31
N TRP A 421 42.80 0.83 28.11
CA TRP A 421 42.98 -0.60 27.89
C TRP A 421 44.43 -0.98 27.76
N LEU A 422 45.31 -0.03 27.44
CA LEU A 422 46.76 -0.20 27.26
C LEU A 422 47.55 0.13 28.49
N GLU A 423 46.96 0.85 29.45
CA GLU A 423 47.65 1.24 30.69
C GLU A 423 48.16 0.00 31.48
N GLY A 424 49.46 -0.10 31.64
CA GLY A 424 50.12 -1.21 32.34
C GLY A 424 50.13 -2.56 31.62
N LYS A 425 49.84 -2.58 30.31
CA LYS A 425 49.78 -3.81 29.51
C LYS A 425 50.58 -3.70 28.23
N GLU A 426 51.17 -4.80 27.79
CA GLU A 426 51.87 -4.87 26.49
C GLU A 426 50.94 -5.37 25.41
N ILE A 427 51.06 -4.76 24.21
CA ILE A 427 50.38 -5.26 23.03
C ILE A 427 51.15 -6.48 22.50
N LYS A 428 50.60 -7.66 22.70
CA LYS A 428 51.18 -8.91 22.19
C LYS A 428 50.97 -9.07 20.70
N LYS A 429 49.81 -8.64 20.18
CA LYS A 429 49.46 -8.73 18.76
C LYS A 429 48.34 -7.74 18.42
N MET A 430 48.47 -7.08 17.28
CA MET A 430 47.37 -6.31 16.67
C MET A 430 46.99 -6.97 15.33
N ILE A 431 45.72 -7.32 15.21
CA ILE A 431 45.16 -7.96 14.02
C ILE A 431 44.22 -6.95 13.38
N ILE A 432 44.58 -6.44 12.19
CA ILE A 432 43.80 -5.52 11.41
C ILE A 432 43.24 -6.27 10.24
N VAL A 433 41.90 -6.39 10.16
CA VAL A 433 41.20 -6.91 9.00
C VAL A 433 40.63 -5.70 8.25
N PRO A 434 41.18 -5.34 7.07
CA PRO A 434 40.76 -4.17 6.32
C PRO A 434 39.24 -4.14 6.09
N LYS A 435 38.63 -2.98 6.32
CA LYS A 435 37.17 -2.76 6.20
C LYS A 435 36.32 -3.75 7.01
N LYS A 436 36.84 -4.20 8.18
CA LYS A 436 36.09 -5.12 9.03
C LYS A 436 36.28 -4.86 10.52
N ILE A 437 37.48 -5.04 11.06
CA ILE A 437 37.71 -4.95 12.50
C ILE A 437 39.21 -4.79 12.83
N VAL A 438 39.51 -4.13 13.98
CA VAL A 438 40.81 -4.18 14.60
C VAL A 438 40.69 -4.95 15.92
N ASN A 439 41.50 -5.96 16.14
CA ASN A 439 41.55 -6.71 17.37
C ASN A 439 42.95 -6.65 17.97
N ILE A 440 43.04 -6.18 19.21
CA ILE A 440 44.29 -6.00 19.98
C ILE A 440 44.32 -7.07 21.08
N VAL A 441 45.37 -7.88 21.04
CA VAL A 441 45.62 -8.85 22.08
C VAL A 441 46.63 -8.21 23.07
N ILE A 442 46.20 -8.02 24.29
CA ILE A 442 46.95 -7.43 25.39
C ILE A 442 47.16 -8.46 26.48
N GLY A 443 48.30 -8.39 27.18
CA GLY A 443 48.62 -9.27 28.27
C GLY A 443 49.52 -8.61 29.32
#